data_a025d30c0ad801384843885b78807a87
#
_entry.id   a025d30c0ad801384843885b78807a87
#
_cell.length_a   1.000
_cell.length_b   1.000
_cell.length_c   1.000
_cell.angle_alpha   90.00
_cell.angle_beta   90.00
_cell.angle_gamma   90.00
#
_symmetry.space_group_name_H-M   'P 1'
#
loop_
_entity.id
_entity.type
_entity.pdbx_description
1 polymer ?
#
loop_
_entity_poly.entity_id
_entity_poly.type
_entity_poly.pdbx_seq_one_letter_code
_entity_poly.pdbx_strand_id
1 'polypeptide(L)'
;MGERLTQGDIDKIKKEIEYRTLVVRKEAIEAVSEARAQGDLSENFEYYAAKKDKNKNESRIRYLERMLKNATVISDESQEGVVGLNKTIELYIEEMEEVQKFKLVTSVRCDSIEGKISIESPLGKAINGHREGDRVYVKVNEKMGYYAVIRSITDGDDSEDEIRPY
;
A
#
# COMPACT_ATOMS: atom_id res chain seq x y z
N MET A 1 -11.96 9.98 8.04
CA MET A 1 -12.41 9.17 6.90
C MET A 1 -11.46 8.00 6.68
N GLY A 2 -12.03 6.85 6.36
CA GLY A 2 -11.25 5.64 6.16
C GLY A 2 -10.67 5.50 4.77
N GLU A 3 -9.81 4.52 4.61
CA GLU A 3 -9.20 4.18 3.33
C GLU A 3 -10.24 3.56 2.39
N ARG A 4 -10.05 3.77 1.10
CA ARG A 4 -10.82 3.11 0.06
C ARG A 4 -10.08 1.84 -0.34
N LEU A 5 -10.67 0.70 -0.03
CA LEU A 5 -10.07 -0.63 -0.18
C LEU A 5 -10.84 -1.50 -1.16
N THR A 6 -10.11 -2.28 -1.96
CA THR A 6 -10.72 -3.36 -2.75
C THR A 6 -10.92 -4.59 -1.87
N GLN A 7 -11.71 -5.54 -2.33
CA GLN A 7 -11.86 -6.82 -1.63
C GLN A 7 -10.52 -7.55 -1.51
N GLY A 8 -9.67 -7.47 -2.52
CA GLY A 8 -8.32 -8.02 -2.47
C GLY A 8 -7.47 -7.42 -1.36
N ASP A 9 -7.56 -6.11 -1.15
CA ASP A 9 -6.88 -5.43 -0.04
C ASP A 9 -7.36 -5.96 1.31
N ILE A 10 -8.68 -6.05 1.46
CA ILE A 10 -9.31 -6.56 2.69
C ILE A 10 -8.82 -7.97 2.99
N ASP A 11 -8.79 -8.83 1.99
CA ASP A 11 -8.35 -10.21 2.15
C ASP A 11 -6.87 -10.30 2.59
N LYS A 12 -6.02 -9.47 2.01
CA LYS A 12 -4.61 -9.37 2.39
C LYS A 12 -4.44 -8.90 3.82
N ILE A 13 -5.19 -7.88 4.21
CA ILE A 13 -5.15 -7.33 5.57
C ILE A 13 -5.61 -8.38 6.58
N LYS A 14 -6.69 -9.08 6.30
CA LYS A 14 -7.20 -10.15 7.17
C LYS A 14 -6.20 -11.30 7.33
N LYS A 15 -5.55 -11.69 6.25
CA LYS A 15 -4.50 -12.72 6.29
C LYS A 15 -3.30 -12.28 7.13
N GLU A 16 -2.88 -11.04 6.99
CA GLU A 16 -1.78 -10.51 7.79
C GLU A 16 -2.15 -10.47 9.28
N ILE A 17 -3.35 -10.02 9.62
CA ILE A 17 -3.84 -10.00 11.02
C ILE A 17 -3.85 -11.42 11.58
N GLU A 18 -4.36 -12.38 10.84
CA GLU A 18 -4.41 -13.78 11.26
C GLU A 18 -3.00 -14.33 11.54
N TYR A 19 -2.08 -14.13 10.61
CA TYR A 19 -0.69 -14.57 10.77
C TYR A 19 -0.02 -13.93 11.98
N ARG A 20 -0.21 -12.61 12.16
CA ARG A 20 0.38 -11.90 13.29
C ARG A 20 -0.22 -12.28 14.63
N THR A 21 -1.50 -12.64 14.64
CA THR A 21 -2.20 -13.07 15.85
C THR A 21 -1.85 -14.50 16.24
N LEU A 22 -1.84 -15.41 15.27
CA LEU A 22 -1.66 -16.85 15.53
C LEU A 22 -0.18 -17.28 15.57
N VAL A 23 0.69 -16.65 14.80
CA VAL A 23 2.10 -17.04 14.67
C VAL A 23 3.05 -16.04 15.32
N VAL A 24 3.08 -14.80 14.84
CA VAL A 24 4.05 -13.79 15.29
C VAL A 24 3.87 -13.46 16.77
N ARG A 25 2.63 -13.27 17.21
CA ARG A 25 2.31 -12.99 18.61
C ARG A 25 2.81 -14.11 19.53
N LYS A 26 2.55 -15.35 19.16
CA LYS A 26 2.97 -16.52 19.93
C LYS A 26 4.50 -16.56 20.07
N GLU A 27 5.21 -16.42 18.95
CA GLU A 27 6.67 -16.38 18.94
C GLU A 27 7.22 -15.21 19.76
N ALA A 28 6.60 -14.05 19.68
CA ALA A 28 7.01 -12.87 20.42
C ALA A 28 6.82 -13.05 21.94
N ILE A 29 5.72 -13.67 22.35
CA ILE A 29 5.46 -13.98 23.77
C ILE A 29 6.51 -14.97 24.29
N GLU A 30 6.81 -16.02 23.53
CA GLU A 30 7.83 -17.01 23.88
C GLU A 30 9.22 -16.35 23.99
N ALA A 31 9.58 -15.47 23.05
CA ALA A 31 10.87 -14.76 23.08
C ALA A 31 11.01 -13.88 24.33
N VAL A 32 9.95 -13.16 24.71
CA VAL A 32 9.94 -12.35 25.95
C VAL A 32 10.11 -13.24 27.18
N SER A 33 9.38 -14.35 27.22
CA SER A 33 9.46 -15.30 28.34
C SER A 33 10.86 -15.90 28.50
N GLU A 34 11.47 -16.33 27.40
CA GLU A 34 12.83 -16.86 27.39
C GLU A 34 13.88 -15.82 27.85
N ALA A 35 13.79 -14.62 27.34
CA ALA A 35 14.69 -13.53 27.70
C ALA A 35 14.55 -13.15 29.18
N ARG A 36 13.32 -13.16 29.69
CA ARG A 36 13.04 -12.88 31.12
C ARG A 36 13.68 -13.95 32.03
N ALA A 37 13.67 -15.19 31.60
CA ALA A 37 14.20 -16.31 32.36
C ALA A 37 15.74 -16.29 32.50
N GLN A 38 16.43 -15.50 31.67
CA GLN A 38 17.91 -15.49 31.63
C GLN A 38 18.56 -14.53 32.63
N GLY A 39 17.82 -13.89 33.51
CA GLY A 39 18.42 -13.17 34.61
C GLY A 39 17.98 -11.72 34.82
N ASP A 40 18.91 -10.82 35.14
CA ASP A 40 18.64 -9.45 35.55
C ASP A 40 18.04 -8.63 34.42
N LEU A 41 16.78 -8.23 34.59
CA LEU A 41 16.03 -7.47 33.60
C LEU A 41 16.56 -6.04 33.40
N SER A 42 17.26 -5.46 34.36
CA SER A 42 17.78 -4.09 34.26
C SER A 42 18.90 -3.94 33.22
N GLU A 43 19.61 -5.01 32.94
CA GLU A 43 20.70 -5.02 31.95
C GLU A 43 20.45 -6.04 30.82
N ASN A 44 19.27 -6.58 30.73
CA ASN A 44 18.92 -7.62 29.76
C ASN A 44 18.45 -7.00 28.43
N PHE A 45 19.39 -6.76 27.55
CA PHE A 45 19.11 -6.20 26.21
C PHE A 45 18.22 -7.12 25.37
N GLU A 46 18.33 -8.43 25.53
CA GLU A 46 17.49 -9.40 24.83
C GLU A 46 16.03 -9.27 25.25
N TYR A 47 15.80 -9.07 26.55
CA TYR A 47 14.47 -8.84 27.07
C TYR A 47 13.84 -7.56 26.49
N TYR A 48 14.57 -6.46 26.47
CA TYR A 48 14.08 -5.19 25.94
C TYR A 48 13.84 -5.28 24.42
N ALA A 49 14.71 -5.95 23.69
CA ALA A 49 14.53 -6.17 22.25
C ALA A 49 13.28 -7.03 21.97
N ALA A 50 13.11 -8.12 22.70
CA ALA A 50 11.96 -9.02 22.56
C ALA A 50 10.65 -8.30 22.91
N LYS A 51 10.64 -7.49 23.97
CA LYS A 51 9.49 -6.68 24.36
C LYS A 51 9.13 -5.65 23.30
N LYS A 52 10.13 -5.00 22.71
CA LYS A 52 9.95 -4.03 21.64
C LYS A 52 9.33 -4.69 20.40
N ASP A 53 9.82 -5.86 20.01
CA ASP A 53 9.29 -6.62 18.87
C ASP A 53 7.84 -7.03 19.10
N LYS A 54 7.54 -7.51 20.31
CA LYS A 54 6.17 -7.86 20.71
C LYS A 54 5.24 -6.65 20.57
N ASN A 55 5.65 -5.50 21.13
CA ASN A 55 4.83 -4.28 21.10
C ASN A 55 4.64 -3.78 19.67
N LYS A 56 5.67 -3.92 18.83
CA LYS A 56 5.61 -3.54 17.41
C LYS A 56 4.58 -4.38 16.65
N ASN A 57 4.55 -5.69 16.92
CA ASN A 57 3.56 -6.58 16.34
C ASN A 57 2.15 -6.21 16.79
N GLU A 58 1.93 -5.94 18.08
CA GLU A 58 0.63 -5.51 18.59
C GLU A 58 0.17 -4.18 17.99
N SER A 59 1.09 -3.24 17.80
CA SER A 59 0.79 -1.96 17.13
C SER A 59 0.38 -2.17 15.68
N ARG A 60 1.05 -3.06 14.96
CA ARG A 60 0.72 -3.39 13.57
C ARG A 60 -0.68 -4.01 13.48
N ILE A 61 -1.01 -4.94 14.38
CA ILE A 61 -2.33 -5.57 14.42
C ILE A 61 -3.41 -4.50 14.64
N ARG A 62 -3.23 -3.61 15.60
CA ARG A 62 -4.19 -2.52 15.86
C ARG A 62 -4.35 -1.59 14.66
N TYR A 63 -3.26 -1.26 13.99
CA TYR A 63 -3.28 -0.44 12.78
C TYR A 63 -4.12 -1.10 11.69
N LEU A 64 -3.88 -2.39 11.43
CA LEU A 64 -4.62 -3.16 10.42
C LEU A 64 -6.09 -3.31 10.75
N GLU A 65 -6.41 -3.56 12.02
CA GLU A 65 -7.80 -3.66 12.48
C GLU A 65 -8.56 -2.34 12.32
N ARG A 66 -7.92 -1.21 12.65
CA ARG A 66 -8.51 0.11 12.43
C ARG A 66 -8.75 0.38 10.95
N MET A 67 -7.83 -0.02 10.11
CA MET A 67 -7.95 0.12 8.66
C MET A 67 -9.19 -0.62 8.15
N LEU A 68 -9.39 -1.86 8.58
CA LEU A 68 -10.58 -2.64 8.22
C LEU A 68 -11.87 -2.01 8.75
N LYS A 69 -11.85 -1.56 9.99
CA LYS A 69 -13.03 -0.99 10.64
C LYS A 69 -13.57 0.24 9.91
N ASN A 70 -12.67 1.07 9.41
CA ASN A 70 -13.02 2.35 8.80
C ASN A 70 -13.06 2.31 7.27
N ALA A 71 -12.82 1.14 6.66
CA ALA A 71 -12.70 1.01 5.22
C ALA A 71 -14.01 1.27 4.47
N THR A 72 -13.87 1.90 3.31
CA THR A 72 -14.93 1.95 2.29
C THR A 72 -14.52 0.97 1.20
N VAL A 73 -15.39 0.01 0.91
CA VAL A 73 -15.10 -1.02 -0.12
C VAL A 73 -15.38 -0.45 -1.51
N ILE A 74 -14.39 -0.56 -2.39
CA ILE A 74 -14.52 -0.13 -3.79
C ILE A 74 -14.24 -1.31 -4.72
N SER A 75 -14.75 -1.22 -5.94
CA SER A 75 -14.48 -2.21 -6.98
C SER A 75 -13.15 -1.91 -7.68
N ASP A 76 -12.40 -2.95 -8.01
CA ASP A 76 -11.21 -2.85 -8.85
C ASP A 76 -11.53 -3.14 -10.33
N GLU A 77 -12.79 -3.32 -10.67
CA GLU A 77 -13.21 -3.53 -12.04
C GLU A 77 -13.12 -2.22 -12.84
N SER A 78 -12.64 -2.33 -14.07
CA SER A 78 -12.62 -1.23 -15.04
C SER A 78 -12.79 -1.79 -16.44
N GLN A 79 -13.24 -0.92 -17.35
CA GLN A 79 -13.43 -1.30 -18.74
C GLN A 79 -12.09 -1.58 -19.41
N GLU A 80 -12.09 -2.48 -20.39
CA GLU A 80 -10.92 -2.73 -21.22
C GLU A 80 -10.47 -1.44 -21.93
N GLY A 81 -9.16 -1.19 -21.89
CA GLY A 81 -8.59 0.00 -22.52
C GLY A 81 -8.76 1.30 -21.73
N VAL A 82 -9.35 1.22 -20.53
CA VAL A 82 -9.53 2.37 -19.64
C VAL A 82 -8.60 2.23 -18.44
N VAL A 83 -7.95 3.33 -18.06
CA VAL A 83 -7.07 3.35 -16.87
C VAL A 83 -7.90 3.05 -15.62
N GLY A 84 -7.45 2.09 -14.84
CA GLY A 84 -8.12 1.68 -13.61
C GLY A 84 -7.16 0.96 -12.67
N LEU A 85 -7.67 0.55 -11.52
CA LEU A 85 -6.89 -0.16 -10.52
C LEU A 85 -6.22 -1.41 -11.08
N ASN A 86 -5.01 -1.68 -10.60
CA ASN A 86 -4.18 -2.82 -10.93
C ASN A 86 -3.56 -2.80 -12.33
N LYS A 87 -3.89 -1.81 -13.14
CA LYS A 87 -3.33 -1.67 -14.48
C LYS A 87 -2.01 -0.91 -14.45
N THR A 88 -1.13 -1.27 -15.37
CA THR A 88 0.14 -0.58 -15.57
C THR A 88 0.01 0.39 -16.73
N ILE A 89 0.39 1.64 -16.51
CA ILE A 89 0.25 2.72 -17.46
C ILE A 89 1.63 3.27 -17.82
N GLU A 90 1.91 3.39 -19.11
CA GLU A 90 3.06 4.14 -19.60
C GLU A 90 2.61 5.55 -19.93
N LEU A 91 3.28 6.53 -19.31
CA LEU A 91 2.97 7.94 -19.45
C LEU A 91 4.17 8.68 -20.04
N TYR A 92 3.91 9.49 -21.07
CA TYR A 92 4.88 10.46 -21.54
C TYR A 92 4.70 11.76 -20.75
N ILE A 93 5.69 12.12 -19.97
CA ILE A 93 5.70 13.35 -19.17
C ILE A 93 6.31 14.45 -20.04
N GLU A 94 5.47 15.38 -20.50
CA GLU A 94 5.90 16.38 -21.50
C GLU A 94 7.03 17.26 -21.01
N GLU A 95 6.98 17.73 -19.77
CA GLU A 95 7.99 18.59 -19.18
C GLU A 95 9.37 17.94 -19.11
N MET A 96 9.41 16.65 -18.82
CA MET A 96 10.65 15.88 -18.68
C MET A 96 11.09 15.22 -19.99
N GLU A 97 10.23 15.21 -20.98
CA GLU A 97 10.44 14.51 -22.26
C GLU A 97 10.81 13.04 -22.07
N GLU A 98 10.18 12.39 -21.07
CA GLU A 98 10.43 10.99 -20.69
C GLU A 98 9.15 10.18 -20.62
N VAL A 99 9.27 8.90 -20.92
CA VAL A 99 8.21 7.91 -20.66
C VAL A 99 8.48 7.27 -19.32
N GLN A 100 7.47 7.29 -18.44
CA GLN A 100 7.53 6.63 -17.13
C GLN A 100 6.40 5.61 -17.02
N LYS A 101 6.65 4.57 -16.27
CA LYS A 101 5.73 3.45 -16.09
C LYS A 101 5.25 3.40 -14.65
N PHE A 102 3.93 3.33 -14.46
CA PHE A 102 3.31 3.28 -13.15
C PHE A 102 2.23 2.21 -13.09
N LYS A 103 2.07 1.60 -11.92
CA LYS A 103 0.91 0.76 -11.63
C LYS A 103 -0.04 1.55 -10.73
N LEU A 104 -1.32 1.59 -11.10
CA LEU A 104 -2.34 2.29 -10.32
C LEU A 104 -2.90 1.36 -9.26
N VAL A 105 -2.77 1.75 -8.01
CA VAL A 105 -3.17 0.93 -6.85
C VAL A 105 -3.99 1.74 -5.86
N THR A 106 -4.54 1.07 -4.85
CA THR A 106 -5.15 1.76 -3.71
C THR A 106 -4.05 2.36 -2.83
N SER A 107 -4.40 3.35 -2.01
CA SER A 107 -3.43 4.04 -1.16
C SER A 107 -2.67 3.10 -0.22
N VAL A 108 -3.31 2.01 0.21
CA VAL A 108 -2.69 1.05 1.13
C VAL A 108 -1.64 0.16 0.46
N ARG A 109 -1.62 0.10 -0.86
CA ARG A 109 -0.62 -0.69 -1.62
C ARG A 109 0.41 0.18 -2.34
N CYS A 110 0.36 1.50 -2.18
CA CYS A 110 1.28 2.38 -2.90
C CYS A 110 2.73 2.14 -2.47
N ASP A 111 3.62 2.22 -3.44
CA ASP A 111 5.06 2.06 -3.26
C ASP A 111 5.76 2.82 -4.37
N SER A 112 6.25 4.01 -4.05
CA SER A 112 6.87 4.89 -5.05
C SER A 112 8.14 4.31 -5.65
N ILE A 113 8.88 3.50 -4.90
CA ILE A 113 10.10 2.84 -5.38
C ILE A 113 9.76 1.82 -6.48
N GLU A 114 8.68 1.07 -6.27
CA GLU A 114 8.19 0.07 -7.22
C GLU A 114 7.32 0.68 -8.34
N GLY A 115 7.13 1.99 -8.35
CA GLY A 115 6.28 2.65 -9.33
C GLY A 115 4.79 2.43 -9.12
N LYS A 116 4.38 2.06 -7.91
CA LYS A 116 2.96 1.87 -7.55
C LYS A 116 2.41 3.15 -6.97
N ILE A 117 1.51 3.80 -7.71
CA ILE A 117 0.92 5.08 -7.32
C ILE A 117 -0.54 4.90 -6.90
N SER A 118 -0.95 5.70 -5.92
CA SER A 118 -2.32 5.66 -5.41
C SER A 118 -3.30 6.34 -6.39
N ILE A 119 -4.49 5.76 -6.52
CA ILE A 119 -5.62 6.40 -7.21
C ILE A 119 -6.01 7.73 -6.55
N GLU A 120 -5.63 7.93 -5.28
CA GLU A 120 -5.90 9.17 -4.55
C GLU A 120 -4.80 10.23 -4.78
N SER A 121 -3.66 9.87 -5.37
CA SER A 121 -2.58 10.82 -5.68
C SER A 121 -2.97 11.76 -6.81
N PRO A 122 -2.31 12.93 -6.93
CA PRO A 122 -2.59 13.85 -8.05
C PRO A 122 -2.48 13.19 -9.41
N LEU A 123 -1.43 12.39 -9.64
CA LEU A 123 -1.23 11.68 -10.89
C LEU A 123 -2.31 10.61 -11.09
N GLY A 124 -2.58 9.81 -10.06
CA GLY A 124 -3.62 8.77 -10.11
C GLY A 124 -5.00 9.33 -10.43
N LYS A 125 -5.37 10.43 -9.79
CA LYS A 125 -6.64 11.11 -10.06
C LYS A 125 -6.73 11.64 -11.49
N ALA A 126 -5.63 12.18 -12.00
CA ALA A 126 -5.60 12.76 -13.34
C ALA A 126 -5.77 11.71 -14.43
N ILE A 127 -5.18 10.53 -14.28
CA ILE A 127 -5.19 9.49 -15.32
C ILE A 127 -6.35 8.50 -15.21
N ASN A 128 -6.90 8.31 -14.02
CA ASN A 128 -7.96 7.32 -13.80
C ASN A 128 -9.17 7.59 -14.70
N GLY A 129 -9.65 6.54 -15.38
CA GLY A 129 -10.79 6.63 -16.27
C GLY A 129 -10.49 7.11 -17.67
N HIS A 130 -9.25 7.49 -17.95
CA HIS A 130 -8.82 7.92 -19.28
C HIS A 130 -8.40 6.73 -20.15
N ARG A 131 -8.16 7.00 -21.43
CA ARG A 131 -7.78 6.00 -22.44
C ARG A 131 -6.42 6.29 -23.03
N GLU A 132 -5.86 5.30 -23.70
CA GLU A 132 -4.63 5.47 -24.48
C GLU A 132 -4.78 6.64 -25.47
N GLY A 133 -3.77 7.48 -25.52
CA GLY A 133 -3.73 8.66 -26.37
C GLY A 133 -4.24 9.93 -25.67
N ASP A 134 -4.91 9.81 -24.53
CA ASP A 134 -5.41 10.98 -23.82
C ASP A 134 -4.28 11.80 -23.23
N ARG A 135 -4.40 13.11 -23.36
CA ARG A 135 -3.51 14.07 -22.73
C ARG A 135 -4.19 14.60 -21.48
N VAL A 136 -3.55 14.46 -20.35
CA VAL A 136 -4.13 14.85 -19.06
C VAL A 136 -3.26 15.90 -18.38
N TYR A 137 -3.90 16.77 -17.62
CA TYR A 137 -3.20 17.72 -16.77
C TYR A 137 -3.15 17.20 -15.33
N VAL A 138 -1.94 17.04 -14.81
CA VAL A 138 -1.72 16.57 -13.43
C VAL A 138 -1.51 17.80 -12.56
N LYS A 139 -2.49 18.12 -11.72
CA LYS A 139 -2.44 19.24 -10.80
C LYS A 139 -1.77 18.82 -9.51
N VAL A 140 -0.52 19.23 -9.30
CA VAL A 140 0.23 18.91 -8.09
C VAL A 140 -0.23 19.78 -6.91
N ASN A 141 -0.39 21.10 -7.15
CA ASN A 141 -0.93 22.05 -6.18
C ASN A 141 -1.53 23.26 -6.92
N GLU A 142 -1.91 24.30 -6.19
CA GLU A 142 -2.53 25.49 -6.78
C GLU A 142 -1.67 26.21 -7.83
N LYS A 143 -0.34 26.07 -7.72
CA LYS A 143 0.63 26.80 -8.56
C LYS A 143 1.35 25.90 -9.55
N MET A 144 1.35 24.60 -9.36
CA MET A 144 2.16 23.67 -10.13
C MET A 144 1.36 22.52 -10.67
N GLY A 145 1.67 22.15 -11.90
CA GLY A 145 1.14 20.99 -12.57
C GLY A 145 1.93 20.72 -13.84
N TYR A 146 1.59 19.63 -14.50
CA TYR A 146 2.23 19.24 -15.74
C TYR A 146 1.28 18.43 -16.60
N TYR A 147 1.61 18.31 -17.88
CA TYR A 147 0.85 17.48 -18.82
C TYR A 147 1.53 16.13 -19.03
N ALA A 148 0.70 15.12 -19.17
CA ALA A 148 1.14 13.77 -19.51
C ALA A 148 0.23 13.17 -20.56
N VAL A 149 0.77 12.30 -21.40
CA VAL A 149 0.02 11.58 -22.44
C VAL A 149 0.06 10.09 -22.13
N ILE A 150 -1.09 9.45 -22.13
CA ILE A 150 -1.20 8.01 -21.88
C ILE A 150 -0.76 7.26 -23.12
N ARG A 151 0.36 6.54 -23.03
CA ARG A 151 0.96 5.80 -24.15
C ARG A 151 0.46 4.38 -24.26
N SER A 152 0.31 3.69 -23.12
CA SER A 152 -0.18 2.33 -23.09
C SER A 152 -0.85 2.01 -21.77
N ILE A 153 -1.76 1.04 -21.82
CA ILE A 153 -2.49 0.53 -20.65
C ILE A 153 -2.40 -0.99 -20.71
N THR A 154 -1.82 -1.59 -19.66
CA THR A 154 -1.66 -3.04 -19.57
C THR A 154 -2.44 -3.55 -18.37
N ASP A 155 -3.27 -4.56 -18.56
CA ASP A 155 -4.02 -5.20 -17.48
C ASP A 155 -3.08 -5.88 -16.49
N GLY A 156 -3.51 -5.94 -15.24
CA GLY A 156 -2.77 -6.59 -14.18
C GLY A 156 -3.68 -6.93 -13.01
N ASP A 157 -3.09 -7.46 -11.95
CA ASP A 157 -3.80 -7.82 -10.73
C ASP A 157 -3.02 -7.37 -9.49
N ASP A 158 -3.54 -7.68 -8.31
CA ASP A 158 -2.93 -7.30 -7.03
C ASP A 158 -2.11 -8.42 -6.37
N SER A 159 -1.88 -9.53 -7.09
CA SER A 159 -1.24 -10.73 -6.51
C SER A 159 0.14 -10.49 -5.93
N GLU A 160 0.93 -9.61 -6.56
CA GLU A 160 2.29 -9.28 -6.13
C GLU A 160 2.35 -8.05 -5.20
N ASP A 161 1.23 -7.42 -4.92
CA ASP A 161 1.20 -6.21 -4.12
C ASP A 161 1.12 -6.52 -2.63
N GLU A 162 1.78 -5.70 -1.83
CA GLU A 162 1.78 -5.81 -0.38
C GLU A 162 1.13 -4.58 0.25
N ILE A 163 0.57 -4.77 1.45
CA ILE A 163 0.02 -3.67 2.24
C ILE A 163 1.21 -2.89 2.84
N ARG A 164 1.22 -1.58 2.63
CA ARG A 164 2.29 -0.71 3.11
C ARG A 164 2.49 -0.83 4.64
N PRO A 165 3.72 -0.61 5.14
CA PRO A 165 3.99 -0.70 6.58
C PRO A 165 3.21 0.34 7.40
N TYR A 166 3.11 1.54 6.93
CA TYR A 166 2.34 2.63 7.58
C TYR A 166 1.97 3.72 6.59
#